data_69d614b46d5c12914ebd3ff484a4b1a7
#
_entry.id   69d614b46d5c12914ebd3ff484a4b1a7
#
_cell.length_a   1.000
_cell.length_b   1.000
_cell.length_c   1.000
_cell.angle_alpha   90.00
_cell.angle_beta   90.00
_cell.angle_gamma   90.00
#
_symmetry.space_group_name_H-M   'P 1'
#
loop_
_entity.id
_entity.type
_entity.pdbx_description
1 polymer ?
#
loop_
_entity_poly.entity_id
_entity_poly.type
_entity_poly.pdbx_seq_one_letter_code
_entity_poly.pdbx_strand_id
1 'polypeptide(L)'
;MPPIHNSWGIEKAHQLRIRDARQIAQLSGFIEAAQREISDDQPFLEAALSAHQRLIEVWVRRQISRPEHSPAKQNASIRLISRFFANMTAPELKGATMAQHAQQLGVTPTHLARASRTATGVTAADHLTARLLHQTQTALIDTKLSAKDIATHLNFGSAAYFTRFVQQHTGQTPTQIRQSG
;
A
#
# COMPACT_ATOMS: atom_id res chain seq x y z
N MET A 1 -13.59 6.46 8.72
CA MET A 1 -12.85 6.94 7.55
C MET A 1 -13.63 6.57 6.32
N PRO A 2 -13.95 7.50 5.41
CA PRO A 2 -14.46 7.11 4.11
C PRO A 2 -13.39 6.30 3.38
N PRO A 3 -13.77 5.31 2.57
CA PRO A 3 -12.81 4.54 1.78
C PRO A 3 -11.97 5.52 0.98
N ILE A 4 -10.66 5.29 0.92
CA ILE A 4 -9.76 6.00 0.02
C ILE A 4 -10.20 5.59 -1.39
N HIS A 5 -11.29 6.17 -1.84
CA HIS A 5 -11.71 6.07 -3.21
C HIS A 5 -10.60 6.68 -4.06
N ASN A 6 -10.37 6.07 -5.19
CA ASN A 6 -9.45 6.43 -6.26
C ASN A 6 -9.59 7.92 -6.65
N SER A 7 -9.38 8.81 -5.67
CA SER A 7 -9.48 10.27 -5.78
C SER A 7 -8.42 10.84 -6.73
N TRP A 8 -7.43 10.00 -7.07
CA TRP A 8 -6.31 10.39 -7.90
C TRP A 8 -6.65 10.48 -9.39
N GLY A 9 -7.84 9.98 -9.83
CA GLY A 9 -8.25 10.00 -11.24
C GLY A 9 -7.27 9.28 -12.17
N ILE A 10 -6.41 8.42 -11.61
CA ILE A 10 -5.46 7.61 -12.35
C ILE A 10 -6.10 6.25 -12.57
N GLU A 11 -6.81 6.11 -13.69
CA GLU A 11 -7.53 4.87 -14.04
C GLU A 11 -6.59 3.73 -14.47
N LYS A 12 -5.35 4.04 -14.81
CA LYS A 12 -4.37 3.07 -15.34
C LYS A 12 -3.07 3.16 -14.57
N ALA A 13 -2.40 2.01 -14.39
CA ALA A 13 -1.06 2.01 -13.83
C ALA A 13 -0.08 2.68 -14.79
N HIS A 14 0.72 3.61 -14.27
CA HIS A 14 1.76 4.32 -14.98
C HIS A 14 3.11 3.96 -14.38
N GLN A 15 4.09 3.71 -15.24
CA GLN A 15 5.48 3.64 -14.84
C GLN A 15 6.16 4.95 -15.21
N LEU A 16 6.51 5.74 -14.21
CA LEU A 16 7.20 7.00 -14.40
C LEU A 16 8.71 6.77 -14.27
N ARG A 17 9.47 7.11 -15.31
CA ARG A 17 10.92 7.13 -15.26
C ARG A 17 11.41 8.55 -15.11
N ILE A 18 11.70 8.97 -13.87
CA ILE A 18 12.15 10.32 -13.56
C ILE A 18 13.66 10.33 -13.61
N ARG A 19 14.22 11.14 -14.52
CA ARG A 19 15.68 11.30 -14.72
C ARG A 19 16.19 12.64 -14.25
N ASP A 20 15.31 13.63 -14.13
CA ASP A 20 15.65 14.97 -13.69
C ASP A 20 15.80 15.01 -12.16
N ALA A 21 17.01 15.31 -11.71
CA ALA A 21 17.34 15.41 -10.29
C ALA A 21 16.49 16.45 -9.53
N ARG A 22 16.07 17.54 -10.20
CA ARG A 22 15.20 18.56 -9.59
C ARG A 22 13.80 17.98 -9.30
N GLN A 23 13.28 17.14 -10.19
CA GLN A 23 11.98 16.50 -9.99
C GLN A 23 12.04 15.46 -8.88
N ILE A 24 13.13 14.69 -8.80
CA ILE A 24 13.35 13.73 -7.69
C ILE A 24 13.41 14.50 -6.37
N ALA A 25 14.22 15.57 -6.30
CA ALA A 25 14.33 16.39 -5.10
C ALA A 25 12.99 17.03 -4.70
N GLN A 26 12.16 17.46 -5.66
CA GLN A 26 10.84 17.99 -5.37
C GLN A 26 9.92 16.94 -4.74
N LEU A 27 9.89 15.72 -5.29
CA LEU A 27 9.07 14.63 -4.73
C LEU A 27 9.56 14.22 -3.33
N SER A 28 10.89 14.05 -3.17
CA SER A 28 11.50 13.76 -1.87
C SER A 28 11.13 14.81 -0.84
N GLY A 29 11.20 16.11 -1.21
CA GLY A 29 10.83 17.19 -0.32
C GLY A 29 9.37 17.14 0.16
N PHE A 30 8.42 16.74 -0.69
CA PHE A 30 7.02 16.55 -0.28
C PHE A 30 6.86 15.39 0.70
N ILE A 31 7.57 14.28 0.47
CA ILE A 31 7.55 13.11 1.35
C ILE A 31 8.19 13.42 2.70
N GLU A 32 9.36 14.07 2.70
CA GLU A 32 10.06 14.47 3.91
C GLU A 32 9.25 15.48 4.74
N ALA A 33 8.55 16.40 4.06
CA ALA A 33 7.67 17.34 4.75
C ALA A 33 6.49 16.62 5.43
N ALA A 34 5.86 15.67 4.75
CA ALA A 34 4.80 14.85 5.34
C ALA A 34 5.32 13.99 6.53
N GLN A 35 6.54 13.46 6.43
CA GLN A 35 7.17 12.71 7.53
C GLN A 35 7.44 13.59 8.76
N ARG A 36 7.85 14.84 8.56
CA ARG A 36 8.04 15.80 9.66
C ARG A 36 6.73 16.09 10.39
N GLU A 37 5.61 16.30 9.67
CA GLU A 37 4.30 16.48 10.29
C GLU A 37 3.94 15.33 11.24
N ILE A 38 4.23 14.08 10.82
CA ILE A 38 3.98 12.89 11.65
C ILE A 38 4.89 12.90 12.91
N SER A 39 6.16 13.30 12.73
CA SER A 39 7.14 13.25 13.82
C SER A 39 6.97 14.36 14.86
N ASP A 40 6.46 15.52 14.42
CA ASP A 40 6.38 16.72 15.25
C ASP A 40 5.08 16.81 16.07
N ASP A 41 4.14 15.87 15.84
CA ASP A 41 2.84 15.74 16.54
C ASP A 41 2.09 17.10 16.70
N GLN A 42 2.05 17.87 15.59
CA GLN A 42 1.46 19.20 15.60
C GLN A 42 -0.07 19.15 15.48
N PRO A 43 -0.78 20.16 15.98
CA PRO A 43 -2.23 20.31 15.77
C PRO A 43 -2.58 20.27 14.29
N PHE A 44 -3.73 19.67 13.95
CA PHE A 44 -4.23 19.54 12.57
C PHE A 44 -3.43 18.60 11.67
N LEU A 45 -2.79 17.60 12.23
CA LEU A 45 -1.99 16.58 11.49
C LEU A 45 -2.74 16.01 10.27
N GLU A 46 -4.01 15.62 10.42
CA GLU A 46 -4.79 15.05 9.29
C GLU A 46 -4.96 16.05 8.14
N ALA A 47 -5.16 17.33 8.46
CA ALA A 47 -5.28 18.38 7.44
C ALA A 47 -3.93 18.61 6.72
N ALA A 48 -2.83 18.63 7.46
CA ALA A 48 -1.48 18.75 6.92
C ALA A 48 -1.13 17.57 6.01
N LEU A 49 -1.37 16.32 6.46
CA LEU A 49 -1.14 15.12 5.65
C LEU A 49 -2.01 15.10 4.38
N SER A 50 -3.28 15.55 4.47
CA SER A 50 -4.16 15.69 3.31
C SER A 50 -3.62 16.71 2.30
N ALA A 51 -3.04 17.81 2.76
CA ALA A 51 -2.41 18.80 1.89
C ALA A 51 -1.17 18.25 1.20
N HIS A 52 -0.29 17.53 1.91
CA HIS A 52 0.88 16.86 1.34
C HIS A 52 0.48 15.79 0.33
N GLN A 53 -0.55 14.99 0.61
CA GLN A 53 -1.11 14.03 -0.36
C GLN A 53 -1.56 14.73 -1.65
N ARG A 54 -2.23 15.88 -1.56
CA ARG A 54 -2.65 16.67 -2.72
C ARG A 54 -1.46 17.18 -3.54
N LEU A 55 -0.39 17.63 -2.89
CA LEU A 55 0.82 18.07 -3.58
C LEU A 55 1.48 16.94 -4.36
N ILE A 56 1.60 15.76 -3.74
CA ILE A 56 2.12 14.55 -4.39
C ILE A 56 1.21 14.13 -5.56
N GLU A 57 -0.10 14.14 -5.39
CA GLU A 57 -1.06 13.85 -6.46
C GLU A 57 -0.88 14.78 -7.67
N VAL A 58 -0.84 16.09 -7.43
CA VAL A 58 -0.63 17.09 -8.49
C VAL A 58 0.71 16.86 -9.18
N TRP A 59 1.76 16.58 -8.43
CA TRP A 59 3.08 16.29 -8.98
C TRP A 59 3.04 15.04 -9.89
N VAL A 60 2.43 13.93 -9.43
CA VAL A 60 2.28 12.69 -10.22
C VAL A 60 1.49 12.96 -11.50
N ARG A 61 0.37 13.67 -11.43
CA ARG A 61 -0.44 14.03 -12.61
C ARG A 61 0.35 14.85 -13.61
N ARG A 62 1.16 15.80 -13.16
CA ARG A 62 2.06 16.58 -14.03
C ARG A 62 3.09 15.69 -14.72
N GLN A 63 3.65 14.68 -14.03
CA GLN A 63 4.57 13.74 -14.66
C GLN A 63 3.87 12.88 -15.72
N ILE A 64 2.68 12.34 -15.42
CA ILE A 64 1.89 11.54 -16.36
C ILE A 64 1.52 12.34 -17.63
N SER A 65 1.23 13.63 -17.49
CA SER A 65 0.86 14.51 -18.60
C SER A 65 2.03 14.91 -19.52
N ARG A 66 3.27 14.56 -19.18
CA ARG A 66 4.43 14.89 -20.01
C ARG A 66 4.53 13.93 -21.20
N PRO A 67 4.83 14.42 -22.42
CA PRO A 67 4.95 13.59 -23.63
C PRO A 67 5.99 12.45 -23.49
N GLU A 68 7.05 12.69 -22.73
CA GLU A 68 8.14 11.72 -22.43
C GLU A 68 7.65 10.51 -21.65
N HIS A 69 6.51 10.61 -20.98
CA HIS A 69 5.87 9.55 -20.20
C HIS A 69 4.63 8.98 -20.89
N SER A 70 4.49 9.22 -22.20
CA SER A 70 3.48 8.54 -23.01
C SER A 70 3.53 7.05 -22.72
N PRO A 71 2.37 6.37 -22.56
CA PRO A 71 2.33 4.98 -22.12
C PRO A 71 3.13 4.11 -23.08
N ALA A 72 4.38 3.83 -22.72
CA ALA A 72 5.14 2.76 -23.37
C ALA A 72 4.23 1.53 -23.37
N LYS A 73 4.20 0.76 -24.48
CA LYS A 73 3.43 -0.50 -24.57
C LYS A 73 3.52 -1.20 -23.22
N GLN A 74 2.42 -1.16 -22.45
CA GLN A 74 2.41 -1.66 -21.09
C GLN A 74 2.92 -3.09 -21.13
N ASN A 75 4.08 -3.34 -20.57
CA ASN A 75 4.63 -4.68 -20.42
C ASN A 75 3.56 -5.57 -19.78
N ALA A 76 3.41 -6.81 -20.24
CA ALA A 76 2.44 -7.76 -19.72
C ALA A 76 2.52 -7.89 -18.17
N SER A 77 3.75 -7.78 -17.61
CA SER A 77 3.96 -7.77 -16.16
C SER A 77 3.31 -6.56 -15.48
N ILE A 78 3.42 -5.36 -16.05
CA ILE A 78 2.80 -4.14 -15.49
C ILE A 78 1.28 -4.28 -15.50
N ARG A 79 0.67 -4.75 -16.61
CA ARG A 79 -0.77 -4.98 -16.68
C ARG A 79 -1.25 -6.02 -15.67
N LEU A 80 -0.50 -7.11 -15.52
CA LEU A 80 -0.82 -8.15 -14.55
C LEU A 80 -0.79 -7.60 -13.12
N ILE A 81 0.25 -6.84 -12.77
CA ILE A 81 0.41 -6.29 -11.43
C ILE A 81 -0.59 -5.18 -11.13
N SER A 82 -1.00 -4.37 -12.12
CA SER A 82 -2.10 -3.43 -11.95
C SER A 82 -3.42 -4.13 -11.58
N ARG A 83 -3.72 -5.25 -12.26
CA ARG A 83 -4.88 -6.09 -11.90
C ARG A 83 -4.73 -6.73 -10.53
N PHE A 84 -3.52 -7.16 -10.17
CA PHE A 84 -3.25 -7.68 -8.84
C PHE A 84 -3.51 -6.65 -7.74
N PHE A 85 -3.05 -5.41 -7.90
CA PHE A 85 -3.33 -4.34 -6.93
C PHE A 85 -4.82 -3.99 -6.85
N ALA A 86 -5.54 -3.99 -7.98
CA ALA A 86 -6.99 -3.85 -7.97
C ALA A 86 -7.66 -4.98 -7.18
N ASN A 87 -7.24 -6.25 -7.41
CA ASN A 87 -7.73 -7.40 -6.67
C ASN A 87 -7.44 -7.33 -5.16
N MET A 88 -6.29 -6.77 -4.76
CA MET A 88 -5.98 -6.58 -3.33
C MET A 88 -6.98 -5.65 -2.62
N THR A 89 -7.60 -4.72 -3.35
CA THR A 89 -8.60 -3.78 -2.79
C THR A 89 -10.04 -4.27 -2.91
N ALA A 90 -10.29 -5.32 -3.70
CA ALA A 90 -11.61 -5.87 -3.92
C ALA A 90 -12.16 -6.54 -2.64
N PRO A 91 -13.39 -6.22 -2.20
CA PRO A 91 -13.98 -6.78 -1.01
C PRO A 91 -14.07 -8.30 -1.03
N GLU A 92 -14.30 -8.89 -2.20
CA GLU A 92 -14.46 -10.33 -2.42
C GLU A 92 -13.16 -11.11 -2.19
N LEU A 93 -12.02 -10.42 -2.28
CA LEU A 93 -10.68 -10.99 -2.09
C LEU A 93 -10.03 -10.55 -0.78
N LYS A 94 -10.82 -10.04 0.16
CA LYS A 94 -10.33 -9.67 1.50
C LYS A 94 -9.79 -10.93 2.21
N GLY A 95 -8.51 -10.88 2.58
CA GLY A 95 -7.82 -12.01 3.22
C GLY A 95 -7.48 -13.16 2.26
N ALA A 96 -7.61 -12.97 0.96
CA ALA A 96 -7.23 -13.98 -0.03
C ALA A 96 -5.74 -14.26 0.00
N THR A 97 -5.39 -15.53 -0.16
CA THR A 97 -4.01 -15.99 -0.24
C THR A 97 -3.38 -15.64 -1.58
N MET A 98 -2.05 -15.71 -1.65
CA MET A 98 -1.29 -15.55 -2.89
C MET A 98 -1.80 -16.49 -4.01
N ALA A 99 -2.16 -17.73 -3.67
CA ALA A 99 -2.69 -18.70 -4.63
C ALA A 99 -4.06 -18.28 -5.16
N GLN A 100 -4.96 -17.77 -4.31
CA GLN A 100 -6.28 -17.27 -4.71
C GLN A 100 -6.18 -16.04 -5.60
N HIS A 101 -5.30 -15.07 -5.29
CA HIS A 101 -5.03 -13.94 -6.17
C HIS A 101 -4.49 -14.38 -7.53
N ALA A 102 -3.55 -15.32 -7.57
CA ALA A 102 -3.00 -15.86 -8.81
C ALA A 102 -4.08 -16.56 -9.64
N GLN A 103 -4.91 -17.38 -9.00
CA GLN A 103 -6.05 -18.07 -9.64
C GLN A 103 -7.03 -17.07 -10.26
N GLN A 104 -7.41 -16.03 -9.53
CA GLN A 104 -8.32 -14.99 -10.00
C GLN A 104 -7.75 -14.22 -11.21
N LEU A 105 -6.44 -14.12 -11.30
CA LEU A 105 -5.75 -13.46 -12.40
C LEU A 105 -5.46 -14.40 -13.58
N GLY A 106 -5.75 -15.71 -13.47
CA GLY A 106 -5.49 -16.71 -14.49
C GLY A 106 -4.02 -17.03 -14.68
N VAL A 107 -3.21 -16.93 -13.60
CA VAL A 107 -1.77 -17.19 -13.63
C VAL A 107 -1.34 -18.09 -12.47
N THR A 108 -0.12 -18.63 -12.55
CA THR A 108 0.48 -19.36 -11.42
C THR A 108 1.01 -18.39 -10.35
N PRO A 109 1.07 -18.79 -9.05
CA PRO A 109 1.69 -17.98 -8.01
C PRO A 109 3.14 -17.59 -8.34
N THR A 110 3.92 -18.49 -8.91
CA THR A 110 5.31 -18.24 -9.34
C THR A 110 5.37 -17.17 -10.42
N HIS A 111 4.46 -17.21 -11.41
CA HIS A 111 4.39 -16.19 -12.45
C HIS A 111 4.02 -14.84 -11.88
N LEU A 112 3.04 -14.77 -10.97
CA LEU A 112 2.63 -13.54 -10.30
C LEU A 112 3.78 -12.94 -9.48
N ALA A 113 4.51 -13.75 -8.70
CA ALA A 113 5.66 -13.31 -7.91
C ALA A 113 6.77 -12.73 -8.80
N ARG A 114 7.11 -13.40 -9.91
CA ARG A 114 8.11 -12.92 -10.86
C ARG A 114 7.68 -11.64 -11.56
N ALA A 115 6.43 -11.56 -12.02
CA ALA A 115 5.88 -10.37 -12.67
C ALA A 115 5.88 -9.17 -11.72
N SER A 116 5.54 -9.39 -10.44
CA SER A 116 5.60 -8.35 -9.40
C SER A 116 7.02 -7.84 -9.23
N ARG A 117 7.99 -8.73 -9.01
CA ARG A 117 9.39 -8.33 -8.85
C ARG A 117 9.92 -7.58 -10.08
N THR A 118 9.55 -7.99 -11.29
CA THR A 118 9.94 -7.29 -12.53
C THR A 118 9.32 -5.90 -12.64
N ALA A 119 8.05 -5.74 -12.22
CA ALA A 119 7.33 -4.49 -12.36
C ALA A 119 7.60 -3.49 -11.22
N THR A 120 7.82 -3.98 -9.99
CA THR A 120 7.85 -3.15 -8.77
C THR A 120 9.15 -3.31 -7.96
N GLY A 121 10.00 -4.27 -8.27
CA GLY A 121 11.16 -4.63 -7.45
C GLY A 121 10.83 -5.52 -6.24
N VAL A 122 9.54 -5.70 -5.93
CA VAL A 122 9.05 -6.39 -4.71
C VAL A 122 8.17 -7.56 -5.12
N THR A 123 8.15 -8.65 -4.33
CA THR A 123 7.29 -9.79 -4.65
C THR A 123 5.82 -9.50 -4.34
N ALA A 124 4.91 -10.22 -5.00
CA ALA A 124 3.48 -10.11 -4.72
C ALA A 124 3.14 -10.55 -3.28
N ALA A 125 3.88 -11.51 -2.72
CA ALA A 125 3.72 -11.93 -1.32
C ALA A 125 4.10 -10.80 -0.35
N ASP A 126 5.19 -10.07 -0.62
CA ASP A 126 5.60 -8.94 0.22
C ASP A 126 4.57 -7.81 0.19
N HIS A 127 3.96 -7.54 -0.98
CA HIS A 127 2.86 -6.58 -1.07
C HIS A 127 1.63 -6.99 -0.24
N LEU A 128 1.26 -8.28 -0.27
CA LEU A 128 0.17 -8.80 0.56
C LEU A 128 0.49 -8.68 2.05
N THR A 129 1.72 -9.04 2.44
CA THR A 129 2.20 -8.91 3.82
C THR A 129 2.18 -7.47 4.30
N ALA A 130 2.71 -6.54 3.51
CA ALA A 130 2.71 -5.10 3.84
C ALA A 130 1.28 -4.56 4.01
N ARG A 131 0.36 -4.95 3.12
CA ARG A 131 -1.05 -4.58 3.24
C ARG A 131 -1.69 -5.14 4.50
N LEU A 132 -1.50 -6.43 4.78
CA LEU A 132 -2.05 -7.07 5.96
C LEU A 132 -1.49 -6.44 7.25
N LEU A 133 -0.20 -6.11 7.26
CA LEU A 133 0.44 -5.41 8.37
C LEU A 133 -0.19 -4.03 8.60
N HIS A 134 -0.36 -3.24 7.54
CA HIS A 134 -1.02 -1.94 7.63
C HIS A 134 -2.44 -2.05 8.17
N GLN A 135 -3.26 -2.97 7.64
CA GLN A 135 -4.61 -3.21 8.15
C GLN A 135 -4.62 -3.63 9.63
N THR A 136 -3.64 -4.42 10.04
CA THR A 136 -3.47 -4.85 11.42
C THR A 136 -3.14 -3.69 12.35
N GLN A 137 -2.19 -2.84 11.97
CA GLN A 137 -1.80 -1.66 12.74
C GLN A 137 -2.97 -0.67 12.85
N THR A 138 -3.62 -0.35 11.74
CA THR A 138 -4.83 0.50 11.72
C THR A 138 -5.92 -0.04 12.64
N ALA A 139 -6.22 -1.35 12.58
CA ALA A 139 -7.23 -1.94 13.44
C ALA A 139 -6.86 -1.91 14.93
N LEU A 140 -5.57 -2.07 15.26
CA LEU A 140 -5.09 -2.00 16.64
C LEU A 140 -5.16 -0.59 17.24
N ILE A 141 -4.88 0.43 16.43
CA ILE A 141 -4.86 1.84 16.84
C ILE A 141 -6.27 2.43 16.84
N ASP A 142 -7.00 2.27 15.74
CA ASP A 142 -8.26 2.99 15.50
C ASP A 142 -9.47 2.30 16.14
N THR A 143 -9.34 1.08 16.67
CA THR A 143 -10.47 0.35 17.23
C THR A 143 -10.21 -0.19 18.64
N LYS A 144 -11.30 -0.41 19.37
CA LYS A 144 -11.27 -1.07 20.69
C LYS A 144 -11.45 -2.59 20.60
N LEU A 145 -11.44 -3.17 19.39
CA LEU A 145 -11.59 -4.61 19.19
C LEU A 145 -10.45 -5.37 19.87
N SER A 146 -10.76 -6.55 20.43
CA SER A 146 -9.72 -7.41 20.99
C SER A 146 -8.77 -7.93 19.89
N ALA A 147 -7.52 -8.26 20.24
CA ALA A 147 -6.59 -8.87 19.31
C ALA A 147 -7.15 -10.14 18.65
N LYS A 148 -7.98 -10.90 19.39
CA LYS A 148 -8.68 -12.07 18.88
C LYS A 148 -9.71 -11.71 17.80
N ASP A 149 -10.50 -10.66 18.03
CA ASP A 149 -11.52 -10.22 17.08
C ASP A 149 -10.88 -9.63 15.81
N ILE A 150 -9.79 -8.86 15.97
CA ILE A 150 -9.00 -8.37 14.84
C ILE A 150 -8.43 -9.53 14.03
N ALA A 151 -7.85 -10.53 14.70
CA ALA A 151 -7.34 -11.73 14.04
C ALA A 151 -8.42 -12.43 13.21
N THR A 152 -9.61 -12.60 13.78
CA THR A 152 -10.76 -13.19 13.08
C THR A 152 -11.21 -12.32 11.90
N HIS A 153 -11.31 -11.00 12.08
CA HIS A 153 -11.73 -10.05 11.05
C HIS A 153 -10.76 -10.00 9.85
N LEU A 154 -9.47 -10.16 10.13
CA LEU A 154 -8.42 -10.16 9.11
C LEU A 154 -8.07 -11.55 8.58
N ASN A 155 -8.89 -12.58 8.91
CA ASN A 155 -8.73 -13.97 8.48
C ASN A 155 -7.39 -14.61 8.88
N PHE A 156 -6.85 -14.27 10.05
CA PHE A 156 -5.76 -15.04 10.64
C PHE A 156 -6.27 -16.38 11.14
N GLY A 157 -5.53 -17.45 10.89
CA GLY A 157 -5.91 -18.80 11.32
C GLY A 157 -5.98 -18.99 12.85
N SER A 158 -5.34 -18.10 13.62
CA SER A 158 -5.44 -18.09 15.09
C SER A 158 -4.92 -16.76 15.67
N ALA A 159 -5.39 -16.42 16.89
CA ALA A 159 -4.88 -15.26 17.63
C ALA A 159 -3.38 -15.38 17.97
N ALA A 160 -2.89 -16.61 18.17
CA ALA A 160 -1.46 -16.86 18.40
C ALA A 160 -0.62 -16.58 17.15
N TYR A 161 -1.11 -16.96 15.97
CA TYR A 161 -0.46 -16.63 14.70
C TYR A 161 -0.48 -15.12 14.43
N PHE A 162 -1.61 -14.46 14.68
CA PHE A 162 -1.74 -13.00 14.60
C PHE A 162 -0.68 -12.29 15.47
N THR A 163 -0.58 -12.67 16.75
CA THR A 163 0.40 -12.07 17.68
C THR A 163 1.83 -12.24 17.18
N ARG A 164 2.20 -13.45 16.73
CA ARG A 164 3.52 -13.73 16.15
C ARG A 164 3.78 -12.91 14.88
N PHE A 165 2.79 -12.81 14.00
CA PHE A 165 2.88 -12.01 12.78
C PHE A 165 3.18 -10.54 13.10
N VAL A 166 2.41 -9.94 14.02
CA VAL A 166 2.62 -8.55 14.45
C VAL A 166 4.03 -8.36 15.01
N GLN A 167 4.42 -9.22 15.95
CA GLN A 167 5.73 -9.10 16.58
C GLN A 167 6.89 -9.30 15.62
N GLN A 168 6.77 -10.23 14.66
CA GLN A 168 7.78 -10.48 13.64
C GLN A 168 7.99 -9.28 12.72
N HIS A 169 6.91 -8.58 12.36
CA HIS A 169 6.97 -7.50 11.37
C HIS A 169 7.14 -6.10 11.97
N THR A 170 6.84 -5.91 13.27
CA THR A 170 6.93 -4.60 13.93
C THR A 170 7.93 -4.55 15.07
N GLY A 171 8.38 -5.70 15.56
CA GLY A 171 9.16 -5.81 16.78
C GLY A 171 8.34 -5.58 18.06
N GLN A 172 7.04 -5.29 17.96
CA GLN A 172 6.15 -4.95 19.07
C GLN A 172 5.00 -5.95 19.18
N THR A 173 4.47 -6.10 20.39
CA THR A 173 3.24 -6.87 20.60
C THR A 173 2.00 -6.03 20.21
N PRO A 174 0.84 -6.68 19.90
CA PRO A 174 -0.41 -5.96 19.66
C PRO A 174 -0.80 -4.97 20.75
N THR A 175 -0.51 -5.32 22.02
CA THR A 175 -0.78 -4.45 23.17
C THR A 175 0.12 -3.21 23.18
N GLN A 176 1.40 -3.37 22.86
CA GLN A 176 2.34 -2.25 22.78
C GLN A 176 1.96 -1.28 21.65
N ILE A 177 1.61 -1.79 20.46
CA ILE A 177 1.14 -0.92 19.36
C ILE A 177 -0.08 -0.12 19.77
N ARG A 178 -1.05 -0.75 20.47
CA ARG A 178 -2.25 -0.05 20.94
C ARG A 178 -1.99 1.03 21.96
N GLN A 179 -0.93 0.90 22.76
CA GLN A 179 -0.56 1.86 23.80
C GLN A 179 0.26 3.03 23.24
N SER A 180 0.86 2.85 22.06
CA SER A 180 1.72 3.86 21.42
C SER A 180 1.00 4.69 20.34
N GLY A 181 -0.23 4.36 20.01
CA GLY A 181 -1.12 5.14 19.12
C GLY A 181 -2.29 5.72 19.87
#